data_592f1d5ba372a6c50db7666e6b314c0e
#
_entry.id   592f1d5ba372a6c50db7666e6b314c0e
#
_cell.length_a   1.000
_cell.length_b   1.000
_cell.length_c   1.000
_cell.angle_alpha   90.00
_cell.angle_beta   90.00
_cell.angle_gamma   90.00
#
_symmetry.space_group_name_H-M   'P 1'
#
loop_
_entity.id
_entity.type
_entity.pdbx_description
1 polymer ?
#
loop_
_entity_poly.entity_id
_entity_poly.type
_entity_poly.pdbx_seq_one_letter_code
_entity_poly.pdbx_strand_id
1 'polypeptide(L)'
;MKQSALFIALFPMLFTPVIYAETPSTTVLENRAAQGDITTQGGARRLSGDQTDAIRASLNDKPAKNIILLIGDGMGDSEITAARNYAEGAGGFFKGIDALPLTGQYTHYALDKKTGKPDYVTYPAASATAWSTGVKTYNDALGVDIH
;
A
#
# COMPACT_ATOMS: atom_id res chain seq x y z
N MET A 1 58.64 17.18 55.14
CA MET A 1 58.37 16.80 53.76
C MET A 1 57.11 15.91 53.76
N LYS A 2 55.94 16.46 53.37
CA LYS A 2 54.67 15.70 53.27
C LYS A 2 54.44 15.34 51.81
N GLN A 3 54.43 14.05 51.51
CA GLN A 3 54.13 13.51 50.21
C GLN A 3 52.59 13.40 50.09
N SER A 4 52.00 14.14 49.15
CA SER A 4 50.58 14.02 48.82
C SER A 4 50.45 12.97 47.70
N ALA A 5 49.73 11.88 48.03
CA ALA A 5 49.41 10.86 47.05
C ALA A 5 48.15 11.30 46.28
N LEU A 6 48.29 11.41 44.93
CA LEU A 6 47.21 11.71 44.03
C LEU A 6 46.49 10.41 43.67
N PHE A 7 45.26 10.22 44.14
CA PHE A 7 44.40 9.10 43.73
C PHE A 7 43.70 9.45 42.42
N ILE A 8 44.10 8.80 41.32
CA ILE A 8 43.38 8.87 40.07
C ILE A 8 42.30 7.76 40.10
N ALA A 9 41.04 8.16 40.24
CA ALA A 9 39.94 7.23 40.15
C ALA A 9 39.65 6.95 38.65
N LEU A 10 39.99 5.73 38.21
CA LEU A 10 39.57 5.25 36.90
C LEU A 10 38.07 4.86 36.95
N PHE A 11 37.25 5.64 36.31
CA PHE A 11 35.84 5.31 36.14
C PHE A 11 35.74 4.34 34.92
N PRO A 12 35.23 3.11 35.09
CA PRO A 12 34.97 2.26 33.94
C PRO A 12 33.79 2.81 33.16
N MET A 13 34.06 3.25 31.92
CA MET A 13 33.02 3.61 30.96
C MET A 13 32.32 2.31 30.54
N LEU A 14 31.14 2.05 31.10
CA LEU A 14 30.24 0.98 30.65
C LEU A 14 29.73 1.35 29.27
N PHE A 15 30.35 0.81 28.25
CA PHE A 15 29.72 0.80 26.90
C PHE A 15 28.53 -0.14 26.94
N THR A 16 27.34 0.39 27.07
CA THR A 16 26.12 -0.36 26.74
C THR A 16 26.05 -0.47 25.23
N PRO A 17 26.03 -1.67 24.63
CA PRO A 17 25.78 -1.80 23.23
C PRO A 17 24.36 -1.26 22.96
N VAL A 18 24.25 -0.23 22.14
CA VAL A 18 22.98 0.18 21.58
C VAL A 18 22.56 -0.94 20.62
N ILE A 19 21.69 -1.82 21.10
CA ILE A 19 21.02 -2.78 20.23
C ILE A 19 20.08 -1.94 19.36
N TYR A 20 20.52 -1.65 18.14
CA TYR A 20 19.58 -1.22 17.11
C TYR A 20 18.63 -2.41 16.93
N ALA A 21 17.40 -2.26 17.38
CA ALA A 21 16.35 -3.14 16.95
C ALA A 21 16.32 -3.04 15.42
N GLU A 22 16.70 -4.13 14.75
CA GLU A 22 16.51 -4.22 13.31
C GLU A 22 15.03 -3.91 13.08
N THR A 23 14.75 -2.83 12.35
CA THR A 23 13.43 -2.59 11.83
C THR A 23 13.03 -3.86 11.09
N PRO A 24 11.91 -4.50 11.43
CA PRO A 24 11.50 -5.71 10.74
C PRO A 24 11.55 -5.38 9.25
N SER A 25 12.36 -6.13 8.53
CA SER A 25 12.47 -6.07 7.08
C SER A 25 11.05 -6.05 6.53
N THR A 26 10.78 -5.14 5.62
CA THR A 26 9.46 -5.00 4.98
C THR A 26 9.23 -6.18 4.04
N THR A 27 9.24 -7.40 4.56
CA THR A 27 9.01 -8.65 3.83
C THR A 27 7.68 -8.64 3.08
N VAL A 28 6.74 -7.79 3.52
CA VAL A 28 5.45 -7.56 2.86
C VAL A 28 5.60 -6.99 1.44
N LEU A 29 6.72 -6.32 1.15
CA LEU A 29 7.00 -5.72 -0.17
C LEU A 29 7.95 -6.58 -1.03
N GLU A 30 8.30 -7.77 -0.59
CA GLU A 30 9.13 -8.69 -1.37
C GLU A 30 8.39 -9.25 -2.59
N ASN A 31 9.14 -9.91 -3.46
CA ASN A 31 8.59 -10.56 -4.64
C ASN A 31 7.53 -11.60 -4.27
N ARG A 32 6.29 -11.36 -4.68
CA ARG A 32 5.13 -12.21 -4.43
C ARG A 32 4.74 -13.06 -5.63
N ALA A 33 5.64 -13.23 -6.61
CA ALA A 33 5.41 -14.15 -7.72
C ALA A 33 5.19 -15.57 -7.20
N ALA A 34 4.34 -16.33 -7.87
CA ALA A 34 4.09 -17.72 -7.52
C ALA A 34 5.37 -18.55 -7.61
N GLN A 35 5.61 -19.37 -6.60
CA GLN A 35 6.72 -20.31 -6.53
C GLN A 35 6.20 -21.73 -6.74
N GLY A 36 7.00 -22.58 -7.40
CA GLY A 36 6.65 -23.96 -7.68
C GLY A 36 6.05 -24.17 -9.07
N ASP A 37 5.60 -25.39 -9.34
CA ASP A 37 5.05 -25.80 -10.64
C ASP A 37 3.55 -25.48 -10.70
N ILE A 38 3.17 -24.49 -11.51
CA ILE A 38 1.78 -24.05 -11.70
C ILE A 38 0.91 -25.08 -12.42
N THR A 39 1.52 -26.13 -13.02
CA THR A 39 0.78 -27.19 -13.75
C THR A 39 0.31 -28.32 -12.83
N THR A 40 0.81 -28.39 -11.62
CA THR A 40 0.43 -29.40 -10.63
C THR A 40 -0.61 -28.87 -9.67
N GLN A 41 -1.48 -29.74 -9.18
CA GLN A 41 -2.51 -29.37 -8.22
C GLN A 41 -1.90 -28.84 -6.92
N GLY A 42 -2.19 -27.59 -6.58
CA GLY A 42 -1.61 -26.90 -5.42
C GLY A 42 -0.11 -26.64 -5.52
N GLY A 43 0.48 -26.78 -6.70
CA GLY A 43 1.91 -26.75 -6.92
C GLY A 43 2.54 -25.36 -6.90
N ALA A 44 1.76 -24.28 -7.03
CA ALA A 44 2.26 -22.93 -6.99
C ALA A 44 1.62 -22.11 -5.87
N ARG A 45 2.43 -21.36 -5.13
CA ARG A 45 1.99 -20.49 -4.04
C ARG A 45 2.68 -19.14 -4.14
N ARG A 46 1.94 -18.05 -3.92
CA ARG A 46 2.52 -16.70 -3.89
C ARG A 46 3.15 -16.36 -2.56
N LEU A 47 2.68 -16.96 -1.48
CA LEU A 47 3.12 -16.68 -0.12
C LEU A 47 3.37 -18.00 0.61
N SER A 48 4.39 -18.01 1.44
CA SER A 48 4.70 -19.13 2.35
C SER A 48 4.10 -18.83 3.71
N GLY A 49 2.91 -19.38 4.00
CA GLY A 49 2.29 -19.28 5.31
C GLY A 49 1.34 -18.08 5.48
N ASP A 50 0.96 -17.84 6.74
CA ASP A 50 0.05 -16.77 7.13
C ASP A 50 0.79 -15.43 7.18
N GLN A 51 0.28 -14.44 6.47
CA GLN A 51 0.86 -13.09 6.38
C GLN A 51 0.24 -12.10 7.37
N THR A 52 -0.63 -12.54 8.26
CA THR A 52 -1.36 -11.66 9.19
C THR A 52 -0.43 -10.78 10.02
N ASP A 53 0.62 -11.35 10.58
CA ASP A 53 1.56 -10.60 11.42
C ASP A 53 2.39 -9.61 10.61
N ALA A 54 2.83 -9.99 9.41
CA ALA A 54 3.53 -9.10 8.50
C ALA A 54 2.66 -7.91 8.07
N ILE A 55 1.38 -8.15 7.78
CA ILE A 55 0.42 -7.10 7.44
C ILE A 55 0.18 -6.19 8.64
N ARG A 56 -0.03 -6.75 9.84
CA ARG A 56 -0.18 -5.95 11.07
C ARG A 56 1.03 -5.07 11.34
N ALA A 57 2.23 -5.61 11.15
CA ALA A 57 3.48 -4.86 11.33
C ALA A 57 3.65 -3.70 10.34
N SER A 58 2.97 -3.75 9.18
CA SER A 58 2.96 -2.66 8.19
C SER A 58 2.03 -1.50 8.55
N LEU A 59 1.16 -1.67 9.55
CA LEU A 59 0.19 -0.68 10.00
C LEU A 59 0.69 0.05 11.24
N ASN A 60 0.33 1.31 11.39
CA ASN A 60 0.52 2.05 12.62
C ASN A 60 -0.56 3.15 12.75
N ASP A 61 -0.82 3.60 13.96
CA ASP A 61 -1.87 4.58 14.28
C ASP A 61 -1.38 6.02 14.16
N LYS A 62 -0.15 6.26 13.72
CA LYS A 62 0.39 7.61 13.61
C LYS A 62 -0.21 8.32 12.39
N PRO A 63 -0.53 9.60 12.50
CA PRO A 63 -0.97 10.38 11.34
C PRO A 63 0.08 10.36 10.23
N ALA A 64 -0.35 10.12 8.99
CA ALA A 64 0.51 10.22 7.84
C ALA A 64 0.95 11.68 7.64
N LYS A 65 2.25 11.90 7.42
CA LYS A 65 2.76 13.23 7.07
C LYS A 65 2.39 13.63 5.63
N ASN A 66 2.37 12.66 4.74
CA ASN A 66 2.03 12.85 3.34
C ASN A 66 1.18 11.68 2.88
N ILE A 67 0.21 11.96 2.02
CA ILE A 67 -0.62 10.97 1.36
C ILE A 67 -0.46 11.18 -0.14
N ILE A 68 -0.08 10.14 -0.86
CA ILE A 68 0.03 10.15 -2.31
C ILE A 68 -1.03 9.21 -2.85
N LEU A 69 -1.99 9.76 -3.59
CA LEU A 69 -3.03 9.00 -4.28
C LEU A 69 -2.67 8.88 -5.76
N LEU A 70 -2.51 7.65 -6.23
CA LEU A 70 -2.28 7.33 -7.63
C LEU A 70 -3.56 6.71 -8.19
N ILE A 71 -4.12 7.33 -9.21
CA ILE A 71 -5.37 6.88 -9.83
C ILE A 71 -5.05 6.46 -11.26
N GLY A 72 -5.29 5.17 -11.56
CA GLY A 72 -5.22 4.66 -12.93
C GLY A 72 -6.60 4.66 -13.57
N ASP A 73 -6.73 5.34 -14.70
CA ASP A 73 -7.96 5.31 -15.49
C ASP A 73 -8.12 3.96 -16.19
N GLY A 74 -9.32 3.39 -16.14
CA GLY A 74 -9.61 2.08 -16.72
C GLY A 74 -8.95 0.89 -16.01
N MET A 75 -8.41 1.06 -14.82
CA MET A 75 -7.74 0.01 -14.06
C MET A 75 -8.70 -0.76 -13.15
N GLY A 76 -9.65 -1.46 -13.74
CA GLY A 76 -10.48 -2.43 -13.00
C GLY A 76 -9.74 -3.74 -12.71
N ASP A 77 -10.32 -4.58 -11.85
CA ASP A 77 -9.72 -5.88 -11.48
C ASP A 77 -9.49 -6.79 -12.69
N SER A 78 -10.41 -6.77 -13.65
CA SER A 78 -10.31 -7.56 -14.88
C SER A 78 -9.15 -7.10 -15.75
N GLU A 79 -9.00 -5.79 -15.91
CA GLU A 79 -7.96 -5.17 -16.72
C GLU A 79 -6.58 -5.41 -16.08
N ILE A 80 -6.46 -5.24 -14.77
CA ILE A 80 -5.22 -5.52 -14.04
C ILE A 80 -4.85 -7.01 -14.16
N THR A 81 -5.83 -7.89 -14.03
CA THR A 81 -5.62 -9.34 -14.14
C THR A 81 -5.20 -9.73 -15.55
N ALA A 82 -5.87 -9.21 -16.58
CA ALA A 82 -5.51 -9.46 -17.96
C ALA A 82 -4.11 -8.94 -18.29
N ALA A 83 -3.79 -7.72 -17.87
CA ALA A 83 -2.47 -7.13 -18.06
C ALA A 83 -1.37 -7.94 -17.35
N ARG A 84 -1.60 -8.37 -16.12
CA ARG A 84 -0.64 -9.22 -15.39
C ARG A 84 -0.41 -10.55 -16.09
N ASN A 85 -1.47 -11.22 -16.51
CA ASN A 85 -1.36 -12.49 -17.20
C ASN A 85 -0.65 -12.35 -18.55
N TYR A 86 -0.89 -11.25 -19.26
CA TYR A 86 -0.21 -10.96 -20.52
C TYR A 86 1.29 -10.69 -20.34
N ALA A 87 1.64 -9.86 -19.36
CA ALA A 87 3.03 -9.41 -19.17
C ALA A 87 3.89 -10.41 -18.40
N GLU A 88 3.33 -11.09 -17.42
CA GLU A 88 4.07 -11.86 -16.41
C GLU A 88 3.62 -13.34 -16.32
N GLY A 89 2.62 -13.73 -17.10
CA GLY A 89 2.02 -15.06 -17.03
C GLY A 89 1.12 -15.27 -15.80
N ALA A 90 0.46 -16.42 -15.75
CA ALA A 90 -0.54 -16.76 -14.73
C ALA A 90 0.00 -16.73 -13.28
N GLY A 91 1.26 -17.05 -13.07
CA GLY A 91 1.95 -16.96 -11.77
C GLY A 91 2.62 -15.62 -11.51
N GLY A 92 2.46 -14.66 -12.42
CA GLY A 92 3.20 -13.41 -12.45
C GLY A 92 2.87 -12.43 -11.33
N PHE A 93 3.65 -11.36 -11.27
CA PHE A 93 3.64 -10.40 -10.18
C PHE A 93 4.11 -9.02 -10.67
N PHE A 94 3.28 -8.02 -10.52
CA PHE A 94 3.67 -6.63 -10.76
C PHE A 94 4.39 -6.06 -9.53
N LYS A 95 5.64 -5.65 -9.69
CA LYS A 95 6.49 -5.11 -8.61
C LYS A 95 5.89 -3.90 -7.90
N GLY A 96 5.02 -3.15 -8.56
CA GLY A 96 4.32 -2.01 -7.98
C GLY A 96 3.04 -2.42 -7.26
N ILE A 97 1.96 -2.63 -8.00
CA ILE A 97 0.62 -2.81 -7.42
C ILE A 97 0.49 -4.08 -6.57
N ASP A 98 1.10 -5.20 -6.99
CA ASP A 98 0.99 -6.46 -6.24
C ASP A 98 1.89 -6.50 -5.00
N ALA A 99 2.81 -5.56 -4.85
CA ALA A 99 3.64 -5.42 -3.67
C ALA A 99 2.94 -4.70 -2.52
N LEU A 100 1.84 -3.98 -2.78
CA LEU A 100 1.11 -3.26 -1.74
C LEU A 100 0.51 -4.25 -0.73
N PRO A 101 0.69 -4.02 0.58
CA PRO A 101 0.30 -4.98 1.62
C PRO A 101 -1.20 -5.09 1.80
N LEU A 102 -1.95 -4.04 1.48
CA LEU A 102 -3.39 -3.98 1.66
C LEU A 102 -4.10 -3.76 0.33
N THR A 103 -5.21 -4.46 0.16
CA THR A 103 -6.11 -4.31 -0.98
C THR A 103 -7.51 -4.05 -0.45
N GLY A 104 -8.23 -3.14 -1.08
CA GLY A 104 -9.61 -2.83 -0.76
C GLY A 104 -10.41 -2.59 -2.03
N GLN A 105 -11.71 -2.50 -1.86
CA GLN A 105 -12.65 -2.15 -2.92
C GLN A 105 -13.44 -0.92 -2.49
N TYR A 106 -13.82 -0.10 -3.45
CA TYR A 106 -14.74 1.01 -3.22
C TYR A 106 -15.85 0.99 -4.27
N THR A 107 -16.99 1.53 -3.91
CA THR A 107 -18.10 1.75 -4.83
C THR A 107 -18.06 3.18 -5.35
N HIS A 108 -18.44 3.36 -6.61
CA HIS A 108 -18.47 4.66 -7.24
C HIS A 108 -19.73 4.80 -8.10
N TYR A 109 -20.18 6.03 -8.28
CA TYR A 109 -21.29 6.40 -9.17
C TYR A 109 -21.21 7.89 -9.46
N ALA A 110 -21.76 8.31 -10.60
CA ALA A 110 -22.04 9.70 -10.91
C ALA A 110 -23.51 10.04 -10.55
N LEU A 111 -23.95 11.24 -10.87
CA LEU A 111 -25.33 11.65 -10.72
C LEU A 111 -25.93 11.92 -12.11
N ASP A 112 -27.18 11.53 -12.31
CA ASP A 112 -27.93 11.96 -13.46
C ASP A 112 -28.26 13.46 -13.35
N LYS A 113 -27.84 14.23 -14.34
CA LYS A 113 -27.95 15.69 -14.31
C LYS A 113 -29.37 16.22 -14.16
N LYS A 114 -30.39 15.49 -14.65
CA LYS A 114 -31.75 15.92 -14.64
C LYS A 114 -32.49 15.54 -13.37
N THR A 115 -32.20 14.37 -12.85
CA THR A 115 -32.96 13.79 -11.73
C THR A 115 -32.19 13.82 -10.41
N GLY A 116 -30.89 14.04 -10.44
CA GLY A 116 -29.99 13.94 -9.25
C GLY A 116 -29.86 12.53 -8.72
N LYS A 117 -30.40 11.52 -9.38
CA LYS A 117 -30.30 10.12 -8.96
C LYS A 117 -28.96 9.52 -9.33
N PRO A 118 -28.52 8.44 -8.65
CA PRO A 118 -27.29 7.75 -9.03
C PRO A 118 -27.31 7.26 -10.48
N ASP A 119 -26.26 7.61 -11.21
CA ASP A 119 -25.86 7.02 -12.48
C ASP A 119 -24.73 6.03 -12.17
N TYR A 120 -24.99 4.75 -12.42
CA TYR A 120 -24.08 3.67 -11.99
C TYR A 120 -22.78 3.61 -12.78
N VAL A 121 -22.68 4.27 -13.91
CA VAL A 121 -21.45 4.38 -14.71
C VAL A 121 -20.89 5.79 -14.54
N THR A 122 -19.71 5.89 -13.92
CA THR A 122 -19.06 7.18 -13.74
C THR A 122 -17.92 7.35 -14.72
N TYR A 123 -17.83 8.54 -15.33
CA TYR A 123 -16.74 8.93 -16.21
C TYR A 123 -15.59 9.58 -15.45
N PRO A 124 -14.37 9.66 -16.06
CA PRO A 124 -13.20 10.19 -15.39
C PRO A 124 -13.37 11.58 -14.80
N ALA A 125 -14.06 12.51 -15.49
CA ALA A 125 -14.28 13.87 -15.02
C ALA A 125 -15.10 13.91 -13.71
N ALA A 126 -16.21 13.18 -13.65
CA ALA A 126 -17.04 13.06 -12.46
C ALA A 126 -16.31 12.36 -11.31
N SER A 127 -15.55 11.32 -11.61
CA SER A 127 -14.70 10.63 -10.62
C SER A 127 -13.62 11.56 -10.07
N ALA A 128 -12.91 12.29 -10.94
CA ALA A 128 -11.87 13.24 -10.53
C ALA A 128 -12.45 14.36 -9.65
N THR A 129 -13.63 14.86 -9.97
CA THR A 129 -14.36 15.83 -9.14
C THR A 129 -14.64 15.24 -7.75
N ALA A 130 -15.15 14.01 -7.68
CA ALA A 130 -15.45 13.36 -6.41
C ALA A 130 -14.18 13.12 -5.55
N TRP A 131 -13.09 12.68 -6.15
CA TRP A 131 -11.82 12.49 -5.48
C TRP A 131 -11.24 13.80 -4.92
N SER A 132 -11.34 14.88 -5.69
CA SER A 132 -10.70 16.15 -5.35
C SER A 132 -11.50 16.98 -4.37
N THR A 133 -12.83 16.87 -4.40
CA THR A 133 -13.74 17.76 -3.65
C THR A 133 -14.57 17.04 -2.59
N GLY A 134 -14.69 15.72 -2.68
CA GLY A 134 -15.62 14.94 -1.88
C GLY A 134 -17.10 15.05 -2.31
N VAL A 135 -17.37 15.74 -3.43
CA VAL A 135 -18.74 16.01 -3.92
C VAL A 135 -19.00 15.23 -5.21
N LYS A 136 -20.15 14.57 -5.28
CA LYS A 136 -20.62 13.88 -6.49
C LYS A 136 -21.16 14.87 -7.51
N THR A 137 -20.91 14.58 -8.77
CA THR A 137 -21.43 15.36 -9.90
C THR A 137 -21.87 14.45 -11.04
N TYR A 138 -22.35 15.03 -12.13
CA TYR A 138 -22.78 14.30 -13.33
C TYR A 138 -21.62 14.03 -14.27
N ASN A 139 -21.79 13.05 -15.16
CA ASN A 139 -20.77 12.68 -16.13
C ASN A 139 -20.36 13.87 -17.01
N ASP A 140 -19.10 13.94 -17.38
CA ASP A 140 -18.42 15.02 -18.11
C ASP A 140 -18.23 16.33 -17.32
N ALA A 141 -18.73 16.43 -16.09
CA ALA A 141 -18.53 17.59 -15.23
C ALA A 141 -17.18 17.49 -14.49
N LEU A 142 -16.36 18.53 -14.59
CA LEU A 142 -15.10 18.63 -13.91
C LEU A 142 -15.05 19.88 -13.01
N GLY A 143 -14.91 19.66 -11.69
CA GLY A 143 -14.81 20.76 -10.73
C GLY A 143 -16.09 21.54 -10.47
N VAL A 144 -17.23 21.04 -10.92
CA VAL A 144 -18.57 21.63 -10.68
C VAL A 144 -19.50 20.59 -10.04
N ASP A 145 -20.43 21.06 -9.24
CA ASP A 145 -21.47 20.21 -8.66
C ASP A 145 -22.68 20.07 -9.60
N ILE A 146 -23.75 19.46 -9.10
CA ILE A 146 -24.98 19.25 -9.87
C ILE A 146 -25.91 20.46 -9.86
N HIS A 147 -25.65 21.48 -9.02
CA HIS A 147 -26.53 22.64 -8.79
C HIS A 147 -26.08 23.87 -9.56
#